data_3802e38c29e987db018260477aa3fcf0
#
_entry.id   3802e38c29e987db018260477aa3fcf0
#
_cell.length_a   1.000
_cell.length_b   1.000
_cell.length_c   1.000
_cell.angle_alpha   90.00
_cell.angle_beta   90.00
_cell.angle_gamma   90.00
#
_symmetry.space_group_name_H-M   'P 1'
#
loop_
_entity.id
_entity.type
_entity.pdbx_description
1 polymer ?
#
loop_
_entity_poly.entity_id
_entity_poly.type
_entity_poly.pdbx_seq_one_letter_code
_entity_poly.pdbx_strand_id
1 'polypeptide(L)'
;MHPEFLNFTAPFLPCLSLYQSDLHFGGGTPGFTLSQSSVPMVTGLVVEWGDDVKAVTEDEAVVLVNHQATGDVCTLMMCLQDKGMVVRQMMWLMDHIFKYTNFGIVSLIHGDFFIRQGKAHRDQQLVLLEKHLEKYYRSRSRKWIVLFPEGGFLRKRRETSQAFAKKNNLPFLQHVTLPRLGATQVILKSLLGQQENGTPAGGDSMKAENKLKGLQWVIDITIAYPRAEPIDIQTWILGYRQPTITHVHYRIFPIKDVPAEPEALTHWLYQRFIEKEDLLSHFYKTGAFPPLQGQTAVSREMTLNNLWLVGIQSLAFLSGGMWYCILRYFYHCLF
;
A
#
# COMPACT_ATOMS: atom_id res chain seq x y z
N MET A 1 -0.08 25.19 15.79
CA MET A 1 -0.53 23.91 15.23
C MET A 1 -1.87 24.15 14.54
N HIS A 2 -1.90 24.01 13.23
CA HIS A 2 -3.10 24.30 12.43
C HIS A 2 -4.20 23.27 12.74
N PRO A 3 -5.47 23.66 12.92
CA PRO A 3 -6.58 22.74 13.25
C PRO A 3 -6.83 21.64 12.21
N GLU A 4 -6.31 21.78 11.00
CA GLU A 4 -6.37 20.75 9.96
C GLU A 4 -5.52 19.49 10.27
N PHE A 5 -4.51 19.59 11.16
CA PHE A 5 -3.66 18.46 11.52
C PHE A 5 -4.37 17.43 12.41
N LEU A 6 -5.32 17.85 13.24
CA LEU A 6 -6.09 16.97 14.12
C LEU A 6 -7.11 16.13 13.34
N ASN A 7 -7.61 16.64 12.21
CA ASN A 7 -8.54 15.89 11.35
C ASN A 7 -7.85 14.82 10.49
N PHE A 8 -6.52 14.88 10.32
CA PHE A 8 -5.78 13.92 9.49
C PHE A 8 -5.45 12.61 10.20
N THR A 9 -5.49 12.58 11.53
CA THR A 9 -5.06 11.41 12.32
C THR A 9 -6.18 10.42 12.62
N ALA A 10 -7.40 10.87 12.74
CA ALA A 10 -8.56 10.02 13.02
C ALA A 10 -8.87 8.95 11.95
N PRO A 11 -8.73 9.24 10.64
CA PRO A 11 -9.15 8.32 9.59
C PRO A 11 -8.25 7.09 9.37
N PHE A 12 -7.04 7.07 9.94
CA PHE A 12 -6.11 5.92 9.77
C PHE A 12 -6.26 4.84 10.84
N LEU A 13 -7.11 5.06 11.83
CA LEU A 13 -7.36 4.11 12.92
C LEU A 13 -7.90 2.74 12.47
N PRO A 14 -8.79 2.61 11.47
CA PRO A 14 -9.21 1.31 10.97
C PRO A 14 -8.11 0.54 10.25
N CYS A 15 -7.20 1.23 9.55
CA CYS A 15 -6.02 0.59 8.98
C CYS A 15 -5.08 0.06 10.07
N LEU A 16 -5.04 0.74 11.22
CA LEU A 16 -4.32 0.29 12.41
C LEU A 16 -4.95 -0.98 13.00
N SER A 17 -6.28 -1.14 12.97
CA SER A 17 -6.93 -2.35 13.47
C SER A 17 -6.62 -3.57 12.62
N LEU A 18 -6.52 -3.40 11.31
CA LEU A 18 -6.08 -4.46 10.40
C LEU A 18 -4.61 -4.85 10.66
N TYR A 19 -3.79 -3.87 11.03
CA TYR A 19 -2.38 -4.07 11.36
C TYR A 19 -2.17 -4.67 12.77
N GLN A 20 -3.04 -4.32 13.74
CA GLN A 20 -2.98 -4.80 15.13
C GLN A 20 -3.58 -6.20 15.32
N SER A 21 -4.52 -6.63 14.48
CA SER A 21 -5.01 -8.02 14.53
C SER A 21 -3.90 -9.05 14.34
N ASP A 22 -2.79 -8.61 13.76
CA ASP A 22 -1.60 -9.43 13.51
C ASP A 22 -0.59 -9.43 14.67
N LEU A 23 -0.73 -8.57 15.67
CA LEU A 23 0.12 -8.54 16.85
C LEU A 23 -0.34 -9.48 17.98
N HIS A 24 -1.46 -10.21 17.82
CA HIS A 24 -1.91 -11.17 18.80
C HIS A 24 -1.13 -12.49 18.69
N PHE A 25 -0.32 -12.72 19.69
CA PHE A 25 0.26 -14.00 20.08
C PHE A 25 -0.79 -15.13 20.05
N GLY A 26 -0.39 -16.27 19.48
CA GLY A 26 -1.23 -17.44 19.35
C GLY A 26 -1.86 -17.88 20.68
N GLY A 27 -3.16 -17.95 20.67
CA GLY A 27 -3.98 -18.52 21.71
C GLY A 27 -5.38 -18.66 21.14
N GLY A 28 -5.76 -19.89 20.77
CA GLY A 28 -7.10 -20.20 20.31
C GLY A 28 -8.13 -19.95 21.39
N THR A 29 -9.19 -19.23 21.06
CA THR A 29 -10.41 -19.18 21.88
C THR A 29 -11.62 -19.55 21.03
N PRO A 30 -12.56 -20.33 21.62
CA PRO A 30 -13.70 -20.88 20.92
C PRO A 30 -14.77 -19.82 20.62
N GLY A 31 -15.51 -20.06 19.55
CA GLY A 31 -16.51 -19.20 19.00
C GLY A 31 -17.59 -18.75 19.99
N PHE A 32 -17.87 -17.47 19.94
CA PHE A 32 -19.06 -16.85 20.51
C PHE A 32 -19.88 -16.25 19.37
N THR A 33 -20.94 -16.95 19.01
CA THR A 33 -21.94 -16.47 18.05
C THR A 33 -22.89 -15.54 18.79
N LEU A 34 -22.76 -14.23 18.58
CA LEU A 34 -23.76 -13.25 18.98
C LEU A 34 -24.66 -12.91 17.79
N SER A 35 -25.97 -13.08 18.05
CA SER A 35 -27.10 -12.72 17.21
C SER A 35 -26.95 -11.29 16.64
N GLN A 36 -27.17 -11.17 15.32
CA GLN A 36 -27.20 -9.92 14.58
C GLN A 36 -28.33 -9.00 15.07
N SER A 37 -27.98 -7.95 15.79
CA SER A 37 -28.80 -6.76 15.93
C SER A 37 -28.27 -5.69 14.98
N SER A 38 -29.15 -5.14 14.18
CA SER A 38 -28.98 -4.24 13.06
C SER A 38 -28.33 -2.90 13.44
N VAL A 39 -27.01 -2.85 13.45
CA VAL A 39 -26.25 -1.61 13.35
C VAL A 39 -25.69 -1.58 11.92
N PRO A 40 -25.82 -0.48 11.16
CA PRO A 40 -25.31 -0.43 9.80
C PRO A 40 -23.78 -0.66 9.85
N MET A 41 -23.37 -1.85 9.45
CA MET A 41 -21.96 -2.19 9.27
C MET A 41 -21.43 -1.39 8.11
N VAL A 42 -20.27 -0.75 8.28
CA VAL A 42 -19.51 -0.19 7.18
C VAL A 42 -18.96 -1.39 6.40
N THR A 43 -19.72 -1.87 5.44
CA THR A 43 -19.30 -2.95 4.55
C THR A 43 -18.68 -2.34 3.31
N GLY A 44 -17.48 -2.79 2.98
CA GLY A 44 -16.86 -2.56 1.68
C GLY A 44 -16.96 -3.84 0.86
N LEU A 45 -17.40 -3.77 -0.38
CA LEU A 45 -17.30 -4.88 -1.32
C LEU A 45 -16.10 -4.66 -2.22
N VAL A 46 -15.23 -5.64 -2.32
CA VAL A 46 -14.10 -5.63 -3.25
C VAL A 46 -14.28 -6.74 -4.27
N VAL A 47 -14.10 -6.40 -5.54
CA VAL A 47 -14.11 -7.35 -6.64
C VAL A 47 -12.70 -7.45 -7.20
N GLU A 48 -12.12 -8.63 -7.11
CA GLU A 48 -10.77 -8.94 -7.58
C GLU A 48 -10.80 -9.53 -8.99
N TRP A 49 -9.89 -9.07 -9.84
CA TRP A 49 -9.76 -9.43 -11.24
C TRP A 49 -8.31 -9.78 -11.57
N GLY A 50 -8.11 -10.49 -12.67
CA GLY A 50 -6.79 -10.77 -13.21
C GLY A 50 -6.13 -11.97 -12.55
N ASP A 51 -4.82 -11.91 -12.39
CA ASP A 51 -4.01 -13.04 -11.95
C ASP A 51 -4.26 -13.41 -10.48
N ASP A 52 -4.10 -14.69 -10.13
CA ASP A 52 -4.24 -15.16 -8.76
C ASP A 52 -2.99 -14.83 -7.93
N VAL A 53 -3.10 -13.76 -7.15
CA VAL A 53 -2.04 -13.29 -6.25
C VAL A 53 -1.70 -14.33 -5.17
N LYS A 54 -2.61 -15.25 -4.83
CA LYS A 54 -2.35 -16.29 -3.82
C LYS A 54 -1.19 -17.22 -4.23
N ALA A 55 -0.98 -17.38 -5.52
CA ALA A 55 0.09 -18.24 -6.04
C ALA A 55 1.51 -17.74 -5.72
N VAL A 56 1.67 -16.44 -5.39
CA VAL A 56 2.97 -15.79 -5.18
C VAL A 56 3.17 -15.22 -3.77
N THR A 57 2.29 -15.53 -2.83
CA THR A 57 2.30 -14.96 -1.47
C THR A 57 3.52 -15.35 -0.64
N GLU A 58 4.13 -16.47 -0.93
CA GLU A 58 5.34 -16.95 -0.22
C GLU A 58 6.65 -16.42 -0.81
N ASP A 59 6.57 -15.78 -1.96
CA ASP A 59 7.71 -15.27 -2.70
C ASP A 59 7.92 -13.76 -2.48
N GLU A 60 9.09 -13.24 -2.85
CA GLU A 60 9.40 -11.82 -2.75
C GLU A 60 8.89 -11.05 -3.97
N ALA A 61 8.24 -9.92 -3.73
CA ALA A 61 7.64 -9.12 -4.79
C ALA A 61 7.79 -7.60 -4.59
N VAL A 62 7.86 -6.88 -5.70
CA VAL A 62 7.65 -5.43 -5.75
C VAL A 62 6.23 -5.17 -6.26
N VAL A 63 5.45 -4.41 -5.52
CA VAL A 63 4.05 -4.11 -5.82
C VAL A 63 3.91 -2.67 -6.30
N LEU A 64 3.44 -2.50 -7.53
CA LEU A 64 3.24 -1.21 -8.19
C LEU A 64 1.75 -0.90 -8.30
N VAL A 65 1.30 0.16 -7.62
CA VAL A 65 -0.13 0.50 -7.54
C VAL A 65 -0.38 1.90 -8.09
N ASN A 66 -1.50 2.11 -8.77
CA ASN A 66 -1.98 3.46 -9.08
C ASN A 66 -2.55 4.12 -7.82
N HIS A 67 -2.51 5.47 -7.75
CA HIS A 67 -2.86 6.19 -6.54
C HIS A 67 -3.95 7.24 -6.78
N GLN A 68 -5.18 6.90 -6.40
CA GLN A 68 -6.32 7.79 -6.60
C GLN A 68 -6.68 8.57 -5.34
N ALA A 69 -6.73 7.90 -4.16
CA ALA A 69 -7.10 8.52 -2.89
C ALA A 69 -6.47 7.82 -1.67
N THR A 70 -6.73 8.35 -0.49
CA THR A 70 -6.22 7.78 0.78
C THR A 70 -6.81 6.40 1.08
N GLY A 71 -7.98 6.06 0.54
CA GLY A 71 -8.60 4.73 0.68
C GLY A 71 -7.87 3.60 -0.03
N ASP A 72 -6.99 3.88 -1.00
CA ASP A 72 -6.26 2.86 -1.76
C ASP A 72 -5.43 1.94 -0.85
N VAL A 73 -4.80 2.51 0.19
CA VAL A 73 -4.00 1.74 1.16
C VAL A 73 -4.88 0.75 1.92
N CYS A 74 -6.03 1.19 2.42
CA CYS A 74 -6.98 0.32 3.12
C CYS A 74 -7.52 -0.76 2.18
N THR A 75 -7.88 -0.40 0.96
CA THR A 75 -8.33 -1.36 -0.06
C THR A 75 -7.29 -2.46 -0.28
N LEU A 76 -6.02 -2.11 -0.42
CA LEU A 76 -4.95 -3.11 -0.59
C LEU A 76 -4.79 -4.00 0.63
N MET A 77 -4.73 -3.42 1.84
CA MET A 77 -4.62 -4.20 3.07
C MET A 77 -5.78 -5.19 3.18
N MET A 78 -6.97 -4.76 2.83
CA MET A 78 -8.17 -5.58 2.83
C MET A 78 -8.10 -6.73 1.82
N CYS A 79 -7.69 -6.45 0.58
CA CYS A 79 -7.55 -7.47 -0.47
C CYS A 79 -6.48 -8.52 -0.13
N LEU A 80 -5.46 -8.14 0.63
CA LEU A 80 -4.32 -9.00 0.92
C LEU A 80 -4.41 -9.71 2.28
N GLN A 81 -5.40 -9.37 3.11
CA GLN A 81 -5.53 -9.91 4.48
C GLN A 81 -5.71 -11.43 4.53
N ASP A 82 -6.39 -12.03 3.57
CA ASP A 82 -6.62 -13.48 3.50
C ASP A 82 -5.61 -14.23 2.60
N LYS A 83 -4.53 -13.56 2.24
CA LYS A 83 -3.48 -14.09 1.36
C LYS A 83 -2.21 -14.43 2.15
N GLY A 84 -2.34 -15.37 3.10
CA GLY A 84 -1.20 -15.85 3.89
C GLY A 84 -0.60 -14.77 4.80
N MET A 85 0.73 -14.71 4.84
CA MET A 85 1.49 -13.80 5.70
C MET A 85 1.83 -12.44 5.05
N VAL A 86 1.31 -12.19 3.84
CA VAL A 86 1.69 -11.03 3.03
C VAL A 86 1.60 -9.71 3.79
N VAL A 87 0.46 -9.45 4.45
CA VAL A 87 0.23 -8.18 5.18
C VAL A 87 1.29 -7.93 6.26
N ARG A 88 1.74 -8.97 6.95
CA ARG A 88 2.80 -8.87 7.99
C ARG A 88 4.19 -8.66 7.40
N GLN A 89 4.41 -9.11 6.17
CA GLN A 89 5.70 -9.11 5.50
C GLN A 89 5.83 -7.99 4.46
N MET A 90 4.84 -7.10 4.37
CA MET A 90 4.91 -5.92 3.52
C MET A 90 5.82 -4.85 4.12
N MET A 91 6.46 -4.07 3.25
CA MET A 91 7.12 -2.80 3.55
C MET A 91 6.51 -1.73 2.65
N TRP A 92 6.07 -0.64 3.24
CA TRP A 92 5.44 0.45 2.51
C TRP A 92 6.42 1.57 2.22
N LEU A 93 6.33 2.12 1.00
CA LEU A 93 6.89 3.43 0.68
C LEU A 93 5.78 4.47 0.71
N MET A 94 5.86 5.40 1.63
CA MET A 94 4.85 6.45 1.80
C MET A 94 5.46 7.85 1.87
N ASP A 95 4.64 8.87 1.67
CA ASP A 95 5.09 10.26 1.78
C ASP A 95 5.48 10.59 3.23
N HIS A 96 6.56 11.35 3.39
CA HIS A 96 7.10 11.79 4.67
C HIS A 96 6.07 12.52 5.56
N ILE A 97 5.06 13.15 4.98
CA ILE A 97 4.02 13.85 5.74
C ILE A 97 3.24 12.90 6.67
N PHE A 98 3.09 11.63 6.28
CA PHE A 98 2.41 10.63 7.09
C PHE A 98 3.17 10.21 8.35
N LYS A 99 4.48 10.47 8.41
CA LYS A 99 5.33 10.16 9.57
C LYS A 99 4.81 10.75 10.89
N TYR A 100 4.11 11.87 10.81
CA TYR A 100 3.59 12.61 11.97
C TYR A 100 2.15 12.28 12.31
N THR A 101 1.59 11.23 11.71
CA THR A 101 0.25 10.71 12.00
C THR A 101 0.33 9.49 12.90
N ASN A 102 -0.79 9.10 13.52
CA ASN A 102 -0.85 7.85 14.31
C ASN A 102 -0.47 6.63 13.47
N PHE A 103 -0.89 6.59 12.21
CA PHE A 103 -0.49 5.57 11.25
C PHE A 103 1.03 5.59 11.02
N GLY A 104 1.62 6.78 10.90
CA GLY A 104 3.06 6.96 10.71
C GLY A 104 3.89 6.43 11.86
N ILE A 105 3.42 6.55 13.11
CA ILE A 105 4.10 5.99 14.28
C ILE A 105 4.16 4.46 14.20
N VAL A 106 3.04 3.83 13.85
CA VAL A 106 2.99 2.36 13.66
C VAL A 106 3.90 1.94 12.52
N SER A 107 3.86 2.65 11.40
CA SER A 107 4.72 2.40 10.23
C SER A 107 6.21 2.57 10.54
N LEU A 108 6.58 3.52 11.41
CA LEU A 108 7.96 3.65 11.90
C LEU A 108 8.41 2.41 12.71
N ILE A 109 7.56 1.93 13.62
CA ILE A 109 7.81 0.73 14.40
C ILE A 109 7.90 -0.49 13.47
N HIS A 110 7.02 -0.57 12.48
CA HIS A 110 7.00 -1.62 11.47
C HIS A 110 8.24 -1.59 10.56
N GLY A 111 8.85 -0.42 10.36
CA GLY A 111 10.05 -0.24 9.55
C GLY A 111 9.76 0.11 8.11
N ASP A 112 8.65 0.77 7.86
CA ASP A 112 8.31 1.32 6.56
C ASP A 112 9.19 2.54 6.22
N PHE A 113 9.30 2.86 4.93
CA PHE A 113 10.12 3.97 4.47
C PHE A 113 9.27 5.21 4.16
N PHE A 114 9.69 6.36 4.71
CA PHE A 114 9.05 7.65 4.46
C PHE A 114 9.89 8.49 3.53
N ILE A 115 9.43 8.64 2.29
CA ILE A 115 10.14 9.40 1.25
C ILE A 115 9.75 10.88 1.27
N ARG A 116 10.73 11.76 1.33
CA ARG A 116 10.53 13.20 1.18
C ARG A 116 10.54 13.57 -0.30
N GLN A 117 9.45 14.17 -0.73
CA GLN A 117 9.30 14.56 -2.12
C GLN A 117 9.96 15.91 -2.44
N GLY A 118 10.26 16.15 -3.72
CA GLY A 118 10.83 17.38 -4.20
C GLY A 118 12.19 17.17 -4.89
N LYS A 119 12.47 17.99 -5.92
CA LYS A 119 13.71 17.89 -6.69
C LYS A 119 14.97 18.05 -5.84
N ALA A 120 14.94 18.97 -4.85
CA ALA A 120 16.08 19.24 -3.97
C ALA A 120 16.46 18.07 -3.05
N HIS A 121 15.54 17.14 -2.80
CA HIS A 121 15.77 16.03 -1.89
C HIS A 121 15.93 14.68 -2.59
N ARG A 122 15.65 14.62 -3.89
CA ARG A 122 15.51 13.39 -4.66
C ARG A 122 16.68 12.44 -4.45
N ASP A 123 17.89 12.88 -4.80
CA ASP A 123 19.07 12.01 -4.81
C ASP A 123 19.44 11.55 -3.40
N GLN A 124 19.35 12.42 -2.41
CA GLN A 124 19.54 12.07 -1.01
C GLN A 124 18.52 11.04 -0.53
N GLN A 125 17.25 11.19 -0.92
CA GLN A 125 16.20 10.24 -0.52
C GLN A 125 16.37 8.86 -1.17
N LEU A 126 16.89 8.79 -2.39
CA LEU A 126 17.19 7.52 -3.05
C LEU A 126 18.34 6.77 -2.36
N VAL A 127 19.40 7.48 -1.96
CA VAL A 127 20.49 6.90 -1.15
C VAL A 127 20.00 6.44 0.22
N LEU A 128 19.11 7.20 0.87
CA LEU A 128 18.51 6.81 2.15
C LEU A 128 17.60 5.59 2.00
N LEU A 129 16.86 5.48 0.90
CA LEU A 129 16.04 4.32 0.58
C LEU A 129 16.91 3.05 0.42
N GLU A 130 17.99 3.14 -0.35
CA GLU A 130 18.93 2.01 -0.55
C GLU A 130 19.46 1.50 0.81
N LYS A 131 19.99 2.39 1.65
CA LYS A 131 20.46 2.04 3.01
C LYS A 131 19.36 1.48 3.90
N HIS A 132 18.13 1.96 3.76
CA HIS A 132 17.00 1.47 4.54
C HIS A 132 16.64 0.03 4.13
N LEU A 133 16.63 -0.26 2.82
CA LEU A 133 16.40 -1.61 2.30
C LEU A 133 17.47 -2.59 2.76
N GLU A 134 18.74 -2.22 2.67
CA GLU A 134 19.86 -3.02 3.17
C GLU A 134 19.71 -3.37 4.65
N LYS A 135 19.32 -2.39 5.45
CA LYS A 135 19.23 -2.53 6.91
C LYS A 135 17.98 -3.28 7.36
N TYR A 136 16.81 -3.01 6.77
CA TYR A 136 15.53 -3.43 7.35
C TYR A 136 14.79 -4.48 6.54
N TYR A 137 15.01 -4.60 5.23
CA TYR A 137 14.24 -5.51 4.42
C TYR A 137 14.44 -6.96 4.83
N ARG A 138 15.69 -7.43 4.86
CA ARG A 138 16.03 -8.80 5.27
C ARG A 138 15.92 -9.00 6.78
N SER A 139 16.42 -8.07 7.58
CA SER A 139 16.43 -8.20 9.04
C SER A 139 15.03 -8.29 9.66
N ARG A 140 14.01 -7.78 8.97
CA ARG A 140 12.61 -7.85 9.39
C ARG A 140 11.79 -8.85 8.59
N SER A 141 12.42 -9.75 7.85
CA SER A 141 11.78 -10.80 7.03
C SER A 141 10.70 -10.23 6.10
N ARG A 142 10.98 -9.06 5.49
CA ARG A 142 10.07 -8.46 4.51
C ARG A 142 10.14 -9.25 3.21
N LYS A 143 8.98 -9.43 2.57
CA LYS A 143 8.86 -10.12 1.28
C LYS A 143 8.30 -9.21 0.20
N TRP A 144 7.39 -8.30 0.55
CA TRP A 144 6.73 -7.42 -0.41
C TRP A 144 7.05 -5.97 -0.14
N ILE A 145 7.42 -5.21 -1.18
CA ILE A 145 7.55 -3.76 -1.12
C ILE A 145 6.42 -3.13 -1.92
N VAL A 146 5.60 -2.34 -1.25
CA VAL A 146 4.46 -1.66 -1.87
C VAL A 146 4.77 -0.19 -2.08
N LEU A 147 4.61 0.27 -3.31
CA LEU A 147 4.79 1.67 -3.66
C LEU A 147 3.75 2.15 -4.66
N PHE A 148 3.50 3.45 -4.61
CA PHE A 148 2.68 4.18 -5.55
C PHE A 148 3.60 5.05 -6.43
N PRO A 149 4.03 4.56 -7.61
CA PRO A 149 5.06 5.23 -8.42
C PRO A 149 4.65 6.62 -8.91
N GLU A 150 3.35 6.93 -8.93
CA GLU A 150 2.82 8.26 -9.25
C GLU A 150 3.33 9.35 -8.31
N GLY A 151 3.70 8.98 -7.08
CA GLY A 151 4.22 9.90 -6.07
C GLY A 151 3.19 10.89 -5.55
N GLY A 152 1.91 10.54 -5.57
CA GLY A 152 0.80 11.28 -5.02
C GLY A 152 -0.51 11.01 -5.75
N PHE A 153 -1.61 11.49 -5.18
CA PHE A 153 -2.95 11.22 -5.69
C PHE A 153 -3.17 11.80 -7.08
N LEU A 154 -3.90 11.08 -7.91
CA LEU A 154 -4.26 11.47 -9.28
C LEU A 154 -4.76 12.93 -9.35
N ARG A 155 -5.68 13.34 -8.47
CA ARG A 155 -6.26 14.69 -8.45
C ARG A 155 -5.21 15.81 -8.27
N LYS A 156 -4.10 15.52 -7.56
CA LYS A 156 -3.01 16.49 -7.31
C LYS A 156 -1.91 16.44 -8.37
N ARG A 157 -1.80 15.33 -9.10
CA ARG A 157 -0.68 15.06 -10.00
C ARG A 157 -1.03 15.12 -11.47
N ARG A 158 -2.30 15.00 -11.83
CA ARG A 158 -2.76 14.91 -13.23
C ARG A 158 -2.20 16.03 -14.10
N GLU A 159 -2.47 17.28 -13.76
CA GLU A 159 -2.03 18.43 -14.56
C GLU A 159 -0.50 18.47 -14.75
N THR A 160 0.25 18.27 -13.67
CA THR A 160 1.72 18.26 -13.71
C THR A 160 2.25 17.12 -14.57
N SER A 161 1.63 15.93 -14.47
CA SER A 161 2.00 14.76 -15.26
C SER A 161 1.70 14.97 -16.75
N GLN A 162 0.54 15.52 -17.06
CA GLN A 162 0.12 15.83 -18.44
C GLN A 162 1.00 16.91 -19.08
N ALA A 163 1.37 17.95 -18.32
CA ALA A 163 2.32 18.96 -18.80
C ALA A 163 3.70 18.33 -19.08
N PHE A 164 4.15 17.43 -18.23
CA PHE A 164 5.39 16.67 -18.44
C PHE A 164 5.30 15.77 -19.67
N ALA A 165 4.19 15.04 -19.85
CA ALA A 165 3.95 14.19 -21.00
C ALA A 165 4.01 14.98 -22.31
N LYS A 166 3.33 16.13 -22.37
CA LYS A 166 3.34 17.02 -23.53
C LYS A 166 4.75 17.51 -23.87
N LYS A 167 5.55 17.90 -22.87
CA LYS A 167 6.92 18.37 -23.06
C LYS A 167 7.87 17.30 -23.59
N ASN A 168 7.64 16.03 -23.21
CA ASN A 168 8.52 14.91 -23.52
C ASN A 168 7.95 13.96 -24.59
N ASN A 169 6.89 14.37 -25.27
CA ASN A 169 6.21 13.55 -26.29
C ASN A 169 5.82 12.16 -25.79
N LEU A 170 5.30 12.10 -24.55
CA LEU A 170 4.81 10.89 -23.91
C LEU A 170 3.28 10.81 -23.97
N PRO A 171 2.68 9.62 -23.79
CA PRO A 171 1.23 9.44 -23.79
C PRO A 171 0.51 10.31 -22.76
N PHE A 172 -0.64 10.82 -23.15
CA PHE A 172 -1.51 11.64 -22.30
C PHE A 172 -2.46 10.75 -21.50
N LEU A 173 -2.19 10.63 -20.18
CA LEU A 173 -2.96 9.78 -19.28
C LEU A 173 -4.00 10.60 -18.51
N GLN A 174 -5.21 10.06 -18.34
CA GLN A 174 -6.33 10.72 -17.67
C GLN A 174 -6.68 10.08 -16.32
N HIS A 175 -6.59 8.76 -16.22
CA HIS A 175 -7.02 7.96 -15.08
C HIS A 175 -5.85 7.55 -14.16
N VAL A 176 -4.63 7.64 -14.65
CA VAL A 176 -3.38 7.50 -13.89
C VAL A 176 -2.42 8.61 -14.26
N THR A 177 -1.28 8.70 -13.57
CA THR A 177 -0.20 9.61 -13.94
C THR A 177 1.06 8.84 -14.32
N LEU A 178 1.97 9.47 -15.07
CA LEU A 178 3.24 8.85 -15.40
C LEU A 178 4.03 8.52 -14.12
N PRO A 179 4.60 7.30 -14.03
CA PRO A 179 5.31 6.86 -12.85
C PRO A 179 6.64 7.59 -12.68
N ARG A 180 7.03 7.80 -11.41
CA ARG A 180 8.37 8.26 -11.03
C ARG A 180 9.28 7.06 -10.89
N LEU A 181 10.40 7.11 -11.60
CA LEU A 181 11.25 5.94 -11.81
C LEU A 181 12.23 5.66 -10.66
N GLY A 182 12.71 6.73 -9.99
CA GLY A 182 13.86 6.64 -9.09
C GLY A 182 13.71 5.62 -7.97
N ALA A 183 12.58 5.64 -7.25
CA ALA A 183 12.37 4.69 -6.15
C ALA A 183 12.27 3.24 -6.65
N THR A 184 11.53 3.01 -7.74
CA THR A 184 11.39 1.67 -8.34
C THR A 184 12.74 1.13 -8.80
N GLN A 185 13.56 1.96 -9.45
CA GLN A 185 14.92 1.58 -9.89
C GLN A 185 15.81 1.20 -8.71
N VAL A 186 15.83 2.00 -7.64
CA VAL A 186 16.61 1.70 -6.43
C VAL A 186 16.15 0.40 -5.78
N ILE A 187 14.84 0.18 -5.65
CA ILE A 187 14.30 -1.04 -5.04
C ILE A 187 14.72 -2.27 -5.85
N LEU A 188 14.46 -2.27 -7.15
CA LEU A 188 14.81 -3.40 -8.00
C LEU A 188 16.31 -3.69 -7.96
N LYS A 189 17.15 -2.65 -8.10
CA LYS A 189 18.61 -2.80 -8.03
C LYS A 189 19.07 -3.36 -6.68
N SER A 190 18.56 -2.82 -5.56
CA SER A 190 18.96 -3.24 -4.22
C SER A 190 18.55 -4.68 -3.93
N LEU A 191 17.35 -5.10 -4.33
CA LEU A 191 16.86 -6.45 -4.05
C LEU A 191 17.52 -7.51 -4.97
N LEU A 192 17.78 -7.17 -6.22
CA LEU A 192 18.53 -8.05 -7.13
C LEU A 192 20.00 -8.17 -6.72
N GLY A 193 20.66 -7.07 -6.35
CA GLY A 193 22.06 -7.08 -5.90
C GLY A 193 22.28 -7.85 -4.59
N GLN A 194 21.29 -7.88 -3.68
CA GLN A 194 21.36 -8.69 -2.46
C GLN A 194 21.29 -10.21 -2.74
N GLN A 195 20.69 -10.60 -3.85
CA GLN A 195 20.62 -12.01 -4.26
C GLN A 195 21.99 -12.52 -4.72
N GLU A 196 22.77 -11.72 -5.42
CA GLU A 196 24.09 -12.10 -5.93
C GLU A 196 25.14 -12.22 -4.81
N ASN A 197 25.08 -11.37 -3.78
CA ASN A 197 26.02 -11.33 -2.67
C ASN A 197 25.75 -12.38 -1.57
N GLY A 198 24.65 -13.13 -1.67
CA GLY A 198 24.23 -14.14 -0.69
C GLY A 198 24.85 -15.52 -0.85
N THR A 199 26.00 -15.66 -1.50
CA THR A 199 26.71 -16.94 -1.59
C THR A 199 27.40 -17.25 -0.25
N PRO A 200 27.03 -18.30 0.51
CA PRO A 200 27.68 -18.64 1.77
C PRO A 200 29.06 -19.23 1.47
N ALA A 201 30.09 -18.56 1.95
CA ALA A 201 31.38 -19.20 2.11
C ALA A 201 31.31 -20.24 3.25
N GLY A 202 31.33 -21.52 2.94
CA GLY A 202 31.70 -22.61 3.86
C GLY A 202 30.57 -23.30 4.62
N GLY A 203 30.26 -24.51 4.24
CA GLY A 203 30.06 -25.69 5.06
C GLY A 203 28.93 -25.70 6.10
N ASP A 204 27.72 -26.16 5.70
CA ASP A 204 26.93 -27.16 6.46
C ASP A 204 25.69 -27.55 5.64
N SER A 205 25.67 -28.79 5.20
CA SER A 205 24.70 -29.30 4.21
C SER A 205 23.30 -29.58 4.75
N MET A 206 22.96 -29.26 5.99
CA MET A 206 21.67 -29.57 6.62
C MET A 206 20.77 -28.38 6.89
N LYS A 207 21.17 -27.15 6.49
CA LYS A 207 20.32 -25.93 6.56
C LYS A 207 19.98 -25.34 5.20
N ALA A 208 20.09 -26.10 4.13
CA ALA A 208 19.99 -25.63 2.75
C ALA A 208 18.55 -25.41 2.24
N GLU A 209 17.50 -25.72 3.00
CA GLU A 209 16.10 -25.59 2.53
C GLU A 209 15.51 -24.18 2.66
N ASN A 210 16.19 -23.24 3.32
CA ASN A 210 15.72 -21.86 3.46
C ASN A 210 16.63 -20.85 2.75
N LYS A 211 17.15 -21.24 1.57
CA LYS A 211 17.89 -20.32 0.71
C LYS A 211 16.93 -19.21 0.28
N LEU A 212 17.17 -17.99 0.74
CA LEU A 212 16.41 -16.80 0.32
C LEU A 212 16.39 -16.75 -1.21
N LYS A 213 15.24 -17.02 -1.80
CA LYS A 213 15.07 -17.09 -3.26
C LYS A 213 15.30 -15.74 -3.96
N GLY A 214 15.31 -14.63 -3.18
CA GLY A 214 15.43 -13.28 -3.69
C GLY A 214 14.15 -12.78 -4.35
N LEU A 215 14.21 -11.61 -4.97
CA LEU A 215 13.08 -11.01 -5.68
C LEU A 215 12.69 -11.87 -6.89
N GLN A 216 11.41 -12.24 -6.95
CA GLN A 216 10.89 -13.13 -7.99
C GLN A 216 9.82 -12.48 -8.86
N TRP A 217 9.06 -11.53 -8.31
CA TRP A 217 7.87 -11.01 -8.96
C TRP A 217 7.77 -9.48 -8.92
N VAL A 218 7.19 -8.93 -9.96
CA VAL A 218 6.59 -7.59 -9.93
C VAL A 218 5.08 -7.76 -10.06
N ILE A 219 4.34 -7.28 -9.07
CA ILE A 219 2.88 -7.34 -9.03
C ILE A 219 2.35 -5.94 -9.35
N ASP A 220 1.66 -5.83 -10.45
CA ASP A 220 1.08 -4.59 -10.91
C ASP A 220 -0.42 -4.57 -10.58
N ILE A 221 -0.80 -3.66 -9.68
CA ILE A 221 -2.17 -3.57 -9.16
C ILE A 221 -2.84 -2.32 -9.71
N THR A 222 -4.04 -2.48 -10.28
CA THR A 222 -4.88 -1.38 -10.72
C THR A 222 -6.15 -1.32 -9.89
N ILE A 223 -6.33 -0.24 -9.13
CA ILE A 223 -7.52 0.03 -8.33
C ILE A 223 -8.46 0.92 -9.13
N ALA A 224 -9.74 0.52 -9.22
CA ALA A 224 -10.80 1.28 -9.87
C ALA A 224 -11.98 1.51 -8.93
N TYR A 225 -12.49 2.72 -8.95
CA TYR A 225 -13.68 3.12 -8.22
C TYR A 225 -14.82 3.43 -9.19
N PRO A 226 -16.04 2.95 -8.96
CA PRO A 226 -17.19 3.27 -9.82
C PRO A 226 -17.32 4.78 -10.06
N ARG A 227 -17.67 5.15 -11.28
CA ARG A 227 -17.83 6.54 -11.73
C ARG A 227 -16.57 7.41 -11.60
N ALA A 228 -15.38 6.78 -11.47
CA ALA A 228 -14.11 7.48 -11.21
C ALA A 228 -14.15 8.36 -9.94
N GLU A 229 -14.89 7.94 -8.93
CA GLU A 229 -15.03 8.62 -7.65
C GLU A 229 -14.24 7.89 -6.56
N PRO A 230 -12.95 8.18 -6.36
CA PRO A 230 -12.12 7.51 -5.38
C PRO A 230 -12.58 7.78 -3.95
N ILE A 231 -12.30 6.85 -3.06
CA ILE A 231 -12.74 6.91 -1.67
C ILE A 231 -11.62 7.51 -0.82
N ASP A 232 -11.88 8.69 -0.25
CA ASP A 232 -11.04 9.19 0.84
C ASP A 232 -11.44 8.50 2.14
N ILE A 233 -10.44 8.07 2.90
CA ILE A 233 -10.64 7.30 4.12
C ILE A 233 -11.49 8.04 5.16
N GLN A 234 -11.40 9.37 5.23
CA GLN A 234 -12.20 10.19 6.13
C GLN A 234 -13.70 10.08 5.81
N THR A 235 -14.06 10.22 4.53
CA THR A 235 -15.46 10.15 4.10
C THR A 235 -16.05 8.76 4.32
N TRP A 236 -15.22 7.73 4.20
CA TRP A 236 -15.61 6.35 4.43
C TRP A 236 -15.87 6.08 5.93
N ILE A 237 -14.90 6.40 6.80
CA ILE A 237 -15.00 6.14 8.24
C ILE A 237 -16.13 6.94 8.89
N LEU A 238 -16.33 8.18 8.46
CA LEU A 238 -17.36 9.05 9.01
C LEU A 238 -18.76 8.77 8.42
N GLY A 239 -18.88 7.79 7.52
CA GLY A 239 -20.14 7.42 6.93
C GLY A 239 -20.76 8.46 5.99
N TYR A 240 -19.98 9.45 5.56
CA TYR A 240 -20.46 10.48 4.62
C TYR A 240 -20.67 9.96 3.20
N ARG A 241 -20.25 8.72 2.94
CA ARG A 241 -20.42 8.09 1.64
C ARG A 241 -21.00 6.69 1.81
N GLN A 242 -21.95 6.37 0.94
CA GLN A 242 -22.51 5.03 0.85
C GLN A 242 -21.39 4.01 0.53
N PRO A 243 -21.48 2.79 1.05
CA PRO A 243 -20.59 1.70 0.69
C PRO A 243 -20.49 1.57 -0.83
N THR A 244 -19.27 1.49 -1.34
CA THR A 244 -19.01 1.45 -2.77
C THR A 244 -18.21 0.20 -3.08
N ILE A 245 -18.57 -0.47 -4.17
CA ILE A 245 -17.82 -1.61 -4.67
C ILE A 245 -16.49 -1.09 -5.24
N THR A 246 -15.38 -1.57 -4.71
CA THR A 246 -14.05 -1.26 -5.25
C THR A 246 -13.56 -2.42 -6.08
N HIS A 247 -12.98 -2.15 -7.23
CA HIS A 247 -12.46 -3.16 -8.13
C HIS A 247 -10.94 -3.10 -8.15
N VAL A 248 -10.30 -4.27 -8.05
CA VAL A 248 -8.85 -4.41 -8.03
C VAL A 248 -8.43 -5.44 -9.07
N HIS A 249 -7.57 -5.04 -9.98
CA HIS A 249 -7.03 -5.89 -11.03
C HIS A 249 -5.56 -6.16 -10.80
N TYR A 250 -5.17 -7.43 -10.85
CA TYR A 250 -3.80 -7.91 -10.63
C TYR A 250 -3.18 -8.39 -11.93
N ARG A 251 -1.91 -8.04 -12.15
CA ARG A 251 -1.04 -8.62 -13.16
C ARG A 251 0.29 -8.99 -12.51
N ILE A 252 0.75 -10.22 -12.73
CA ILE A 252 1.95 -10.75 -12.10
C ILE A 252 3.02 -10.96 -13.19
N PHE A 253 4.16 -10.30 -13.02
CA PHE A 253 5.29 -10.40 -13.95
C PHE A 253 6.47 -11.08 -13.26
N PRO A 254 6.99 -12.18 -13.84
CA PRO A 254 8.25 -12.77 -13.38
C PRO A 254 9.38 -11.73 -13.47
N ILE A 255 10.23 -11.66 -12.47
CA ILE A 255 11.32 -10.68 -12.44
C ILE A 255 12.29 -10.82 -13.62
N LYS A 256 12.45 -12.02 -14.16
CA LYS A 256 13.25 -12.29 -15.37
C LYS A 256 12.74 -11.56 -16.62
N ASP A 257 11.45 -11.22 -16.65
CA ASP A 257 10.81 -10.52 -17.78
C ASP A 257 10.80 -8.99 -17.57
N VAL A 258 11.36 -8.51 -16.44
CA VAL A 258 11.49 -7.10 -16.11
C VAL A 258 12.90 -6.63 -16.45
N PRO A 259 13.06 -5.62 -17.32
CA PRO A 259 14.38 -5.14 -17.70
C PRO A 259 15.19 -4.60 -16.51
N ALA A 260 16.45 -4.99 -16.39
CA ALA A 260 17.36 -4.46 -15.37
C ALA A 260 18.05 -3.17 -15.78
N GLU A 261 18.17 -2.93 -17.10
CA GLU A 261 18.81 -1.73 -17.65
C GLU A 261 17.90 -0.50 -17.43
N PRO A 262 18.43 0.65 -16.96
CA PRO A 262 17.61 1.82 -16.55
C PRO A 262 16.70 2.40 -17.63
N GLU A 263 17.13 2.47 -18.89
CA GLU A 263 16.31 3.01 -19.98
C GLU A 263 15.18 2.03 -20.34
N ALA A 264 15.52 0.76 -20.51
CA ALA A 264 14.55 -0.30 -20.78
C ALA A 264 13.54 -0.45 -19.65
N LEU A 265 13.96 -0.38 -18.39
CA LEU A 265 13.08 -0.36 -17.22
C LEU A 265 12.15 0.86 -17.22
N THR A 266 12.65 2.02 -17.65
CA THR A 266 11.83 3.24 -17.78
C THR A 266 10.70 3.02 -18.78
N HIS A 267 11.01 2.50 -19.96
CA HIS A 267 10.00 2.17 -20.96
C HIS A 267 9.01 1.12 -20.48
N TRP A 268 9.51 0.09 -19.82
CA TRP A 268 8.68 -0.97 -19.25
C TRP A 268 7.69 -0.42 -18.21
N LEU A 269 8.14 0.45 -17.30
CA LEU A 269 7.28 1.09 -16.30
C LEU A 269 6.23 2.01 -16.93
N TYR A 270 6.62 2.82 -17.94
CA TYR A 270 5.65 3.64 -18.65
C TYR A 270 4.59 2.79 -19.35
N GLN A 271 5.00 1.70 -19.96
CA GLN A 271 4.06 0.75 -20.59
C GLN A 271 3.05 0.17 -19.59
N ARG A 272 3.49 -0.19 -18.35
CA ARG A 272 2.57 -0.66 -17.29
C ARG A 272 1.51 0.40 -16.95
N PHE A 273 1.87 1.67 -16.92
CA PHE A 273 0.93 2.74 -16.61
C PHE A 273 0.03 3.12 -17.80
N ILE A 274 0.48 2.95 -19.02
CA ILE A 274 -0.36 3.05 -20.23
C ILE A 274 -1.42 1.94 -20.19
N GLU A 275 -1.04 0.72 -19.89
CA GLU A 275 -1.98 -0.40 -19.77
C GLU A 275 -2.97 -0.23 -18.60
N LYS A 276 -2.54 0.40 -17.47
CA LYS A 276 -3.48 0.80 -16.41
C LYS A 276 -4.49 1.83 -16.89
N GLU A 277 -4.06 2.80 -17.68
CA GLU A 277 -4.95 3.79 -18.30
C GLU A 277 -6.01 3.10 -19.18
N ASP A 278 -5.59 2.14 -20.01
CA ASP A 278 -6.48 1.39 -20.87
C ASP A 278 -7.48 0.54 -20.06
N LEU A 279 -7.00 -0.16 -19.02
CA LEU A 279 -7.83 -0.93 -18.08
C LEU A 279 -8.88 -0.04 -17.40
N LEU A 280 -8.48 1.12 -16.90
CA LEU A 280 -9.36 2.07 -16.23
C LEU A 280 -10.34 2.73 -17.21
N SER A 281 -9.88 3.08 -18.41
CA SER A 281 -10.73 3.61 -19.48
C SER A 281 -11.82 2.62 -19.90
N HIS A 282 -11.47 1.34 -19.99
CA HIS A 282 -12.44 0.27 -20.25
C HIS A 282 -13.41 0.14 -19.06
N PHE A 283 -12.90 0.06 -17.85
CA PHE A 283 -13.70 -0.07 -16.63
C PHE A 283 -14.72 1.08 -16.48
N TYR A 284 -14.31 2.31 -16.67
CA TYR A 284 -15.22 3.46 -16.54
C TYR A 284 -16.28 3.55 -17.62
N LYS A 285 -16.09 2.86 -18.76
CA LYS A 285 -17.10 2.74 -19.82
C LYS A 285 -18.06 1.59 -19.59
N THR A 286 -17.56 0.45 -19.07
CA THR A 286 -18.30 -0.82 -19.02
C THR A 286 -18.74 -1.24 -17.62
N GLY A 287 -18.12 -0.68 -16.58
CA GLY A 287 -18.31 -1.07 -15.17
C GLY A 287 -17.54 -2.33 -14.75
N ALA A 288 -16.71 -2.91 -15.62
CA ALA A 288 -15.93 -4.11 -15.36
C ALA A 288 -14.56 -4.03 -16.03
N PHE A 289 -13.57 -4.73 -15.48
CA PHE A 289 -12.31 -4.94 -16.19
C PHE A 289 -12.49 -5.98 -17.32
N PRO A 290 -11.68 -5.91 -18.38
CA PRO A 290 -11.77 -6.89 -19.47
C PRO A 290 -11.52 -8.30 -18.91
N PRO A 291 -12.36 -9.27 -19.26
CA PRO A 291 -12.19 -10.65 -18.81
C PRO A 291 -10.92 -11.22 -19.44
N LEU A 292 -10.03 -11.76 -18.60
CA LEU A 292 -8.96 -12.64 -19.08
C LEU A 292 -9.56 -14.00 -19.39
N GLN A 293 -9.12 -14.64 -20.48
CA GLN A 293 -9.64 -15.96 -20.91
C GLN A 293 -9.51 -16.97 -19.76
N GLY A 294 -10.64 -17.53 -19.33
CA GLY A 294 -10.71 -18.55 -18.29
C GLY A 294 -10.70 -18.05 -16.84
N GLN A 295 -10.68 -16.74 -16.60
CA GLN A 295 -10.72 -16.18 -15.24
C GLN A 295 -12.09 -15.54 -14.96
N THR A 296 -12.62 -15.81 -13.77
CA THR A 296 -13.84 -15.18 -13.25
C THR A 296 -13.46 -14.19 -12.15
N ALA A 297 -14.14 -13.04 -12.15
CA ALA A 297 -13.99 -12.08 -11.05
C ALA A 297 -14.41 -12.70 -9.72
N VAL A 298 -13.62 -12.49 -8.68
CA VAL A 298 -13.93 -12.96 -7.33
C VAL A 298 -14.44 -11.78 -6.50
N SER A 299 -15.71 -11.88 -6.07
CA SER A 299 -16.30 -10.88 -5.17
C SER A 299 -16.04 -11.25 -3.72
N ARG A 300 -15.57 -10.29 -2.92
CA ARG A 300 -15.33 -10.44 -1.49
C ARG A 300 -16.04 -9.35 -0.73
N GLU A 301 -16.89 -9.75 0.20
CA GLU A 301 -17.50 -8.84 1.14
C GLU A 301 -16.57 -8.63 2.34
N MET A 302 -16.40 -7.37 2.70
CA MET A 302 -15.59 -6.97 3.82
C MET A 302 -16.47 -6.49 4.95
N THR A 303 -16.42 -7.20 6.05
CA THR A 303 -17.09 -6.81 7.28
C THR A 303 -16.07 -6.22 8.25
N LEU A 304 -16.16 -4.92 8.50
CA LEU A 304 -15.45 -4.30 9.61
C LEU A 304 -16.14 -4.65 10.92
N ASN A 305 -15.39 -5.16 11.89
CA ASN A 305 -15.93 -5.38 13.22
C ASN A 305 -16.10 -4.02 13.92
N ASN A 306 -17.37 -3.56 13.99
CA ASN A 306 -17.70 -2.25 14.54
C ASN A 306 -17.30 -2.10 16.02
N LEU A 307 -17.32 -3.17 16.81
CA LEU A 307 -16.88 -3.14 18.22
C LEU A 307 -15.38 -2.83 18.32
N TRP A 308 -14.56 -3.42 17.46
CA TRP A 308 -13.14 -3.11 17.38
C TRP A 308 -12.91 -1.68 16.91
N LEU A 309 -13.66 -1.22 15.92
CA LEU A 309 -13.58 0.15 15.42
C LEU A 309 -13.90 1.16 16.54
N VAL A 310 -15.02 0.96 17.25
CA VAL A 310 -15.42 1.80 18.39
C VAL A 310 -14.37 1.70 19.51
N GLY A 311 -13.88 0.51 19.83
CA GLY A 311 -12.84 0.32 20.85
C GLY A 311 -11.55 1.10 20.54
N ILE A 312 -11.07 1.02 19.31
CA ILE A 312 -9.86 1.72 18.87
C ILE A 312 -10.07 3.22 18.84
N GLN A 313 -11.20 3.69 18.34
CA GLN A 313 -11.53 5.12 18.34
C GLN A 313 -11.64 5.65 19.78
N SER A 314 -12.30 4.91 20.67
CA SER A 314 -12.39 5.27 22.08
C SER A 314 -11.02 5.34 22.74
N LEU A 315 -10.14 4.37 22.48
CA LEU A 315 -8.77 4.35 23.01
C LEU A 315 -7.95 5.55 22.46
N ALA A 316 -8.12 5.90 21.19
CA ALA A 316 -7.46 7.05 20.60
C ALA A 316 -7.93 8.38 21.19
N PHE A 317 -9.25 8.52 21.42
CA PHE A 317 -9.82 9.69 22.09
C PHE A 317 -9.32 9.82 23.54
N LEU A 318 -9.33 8.72 24.29
CA LEU A 318 -8.85 8.69 25.66
C LEU A 318 -7.36 9.01 25.74
N SER A 319 -6.54 8.42 24.87
CA SER A 319 -5.10 8.72 24.81
C SER A 319 -4.82 10.16 24.40
N GLY A 320 -5.56 10.70 23.43
CA GLY A 320 -5.47 12.10 23.02
C GLY A 320 -5.86 13.07 24.14
N GLY A 321 -6.94 12.77 24.84
CA GLY A 321 -7.38 13.52 26.03
C GLY A 321 -6.34 13.49 27.16
N MET A 322 -5.77 12.33 27.44
CA MET A 322 -4.68 12.18 28.42
C MET A 322 -3.46 13.03 28.03
N TRP A 323 -3.00 12.96 26.80
CA TRP A 323 -1.89 13.78 26.31
C TRP A 323 -2.19 15.27 26.37
N TYR A 324 -3.42 15.69 26.04
CA TYR A 324 -3.85 17.07 26.19
C TYR A 324 -3.76 17.54 27.64
N CYS A 325 -4.25 16.74 28.60
CA CYS A 325 -4.15 17.06 30.03
C CYS A 325 -2.70 17.14 30.52
N ILE A 326 -1.84 16.20 30.08
CA ILE A 326 -0.40 16.21 30.42
C ILE A 326 0.27 17.47 29.88
N LEU A 327 0.07 17.79 28.61
CA LEU A 327 0.66 18.98 27.99
C LEU A 327 0.15 20.27 28.62
N ARG A 328 -1.14 20.33 28.97
CA ARG A 328 -1.74 21.47 29.68
C ARG A 328 -1.16 21.61 31.06
N TYR A 329 -0.99 20.50 31.80
CA TYR A 329 -0.34 20.51 33.12
C TYR A 329 1.10 21.05 33.04
N PHE A 330 1.91 20.53 32.12
CA PHE A 330 3.28 21.03 31.92
C PHE A 330 3.32 22.51 31.52
N TYR A 331 2.39 22.94 30.65
CA TYR A 331 2.26 24.34 30.26
C TYR A 331 2.03 25.24 31.51
N HIS A 332 1.10 24.86 32.37
CA HIS A 332 0.82 25.63 33.62
C HIS A 332 1.93 25.54 34.68
N CYS A 333 2.80 24.51 34.62
CA CYS A 333 3.95 24.42 35.52
C CYS A 333 5.14 25.22 35.03
N LEU A 334 5.22 25.53 33.73
CA LEU A 334 6.38 26.23 33.13
C LEU A 334 6.11 27.72 32.89
N PHE A 335 4.84 28.09 32.80
CA PHE A 335 4.37 29.45 32.52
C PHE A 335 3.25 29.85 33.50
#